data_cfb0c4d85e3f2d450400024973373f83
#
_entry.id   cfb0c4d85e3f2d450400024973373f83
#
_cell.length_a   1.000
_cell.length_b   1.000
_cell.length_c   1.000
_cell.angle_alpha   90.00
_cell.angle_beta   90.00
_cell.angle_gamma   90.00
#
_symmetry.space_group_name_H-M   'P 1'
#
loop_
_entity.id
_entity.type
_entity.pdbx_description
1 polymer ?
#
loop_
_entity_poly.entity_id
_entity_poly.type
_entity_poly.pdbx_seq_one_letter_code
_entity_poly.pdbx_strand_id
1 'polypeptide(L)'
;MRNLLLLPLMAMLFSGCGDSDLTPEEASAKKFDVILTVVENGVTFSIKTYVATVDDKDKVRGYFSDVASLINSLVDSGKVEPDVVKKYIADGINEKVPVPFNTAVLGALDLGLSAYNGFYAANVKDNLANKEKAVKVLKAIAAGIQSGVDPVSGDVNVLVNPLIGFTDWKL
;
A
#
# COMPACT_ATOMS: atom_id res chain seq x y z
N MET A 1 -1.21 21.49 3.37
CA MET A 1 -2.66 21.33 3.19
C MET A 1 -3.02 20.26 2.15
N ARG A 2 -2.29 19.13 2.07
CA ARG A 2 -2.53 18.04 1.08
C ARG A 2 -3.10 16.74 1.66
N ASN A 3 -3.20 16.62 2.98
CA ASN A 3 -3.63 15.37 3.63
C ASN A 3 -5.14 15.31 3.96
N LEU A 4 -5.92 16.32 3.55
CA LEU A 4 -7.34 16.40 3.93
C LEU A 4 -8.27 15.57 3.00
N LEU A 5 -7.78 15.11 1.86
CA LEU A 5 -8.60 14.39 0.86
C LEU A 5 -8.64 12.86 1.03
N LEU A 6 -7.71 12.28 1.79
CA LEU A 6 -7.66 10.82 2.00
C LEU A 6 -8.60 10.32 3.11
N LEU A 7 -8.90 11.16 4.10
CA LEU A 7 -9.80 10.81 5.20
C LEU A 7 -11.26 10.53 4.74
N PRO A 8 -11.88 11.33 3.84
CA PRO A 8 -13.24 11.03 3.40
C PRO A 8 -13.34 9.80 2.51
N LEU A 9 -12.27 9.46 1.75
CA LEU A 9 -12.28 8.26 0.91
C LEU A 9 -12.29 6.98 1.75
N MET A 10 -11.54 6.95 2.86
CA MET A 10 -11.58 5.84 3.82
C MET A 10 -12.92 5.73 4.53
N ALA A 11 -13.57 6.85 4.86
CA ALA A 11 -14.87 6.86 5.53
C ALA A 11 -16.01 6.33 4.64
N MET A 12 -15.96 6.56 3.33
CA MET A 12 -16.99 6.07 2.40
C MET A 12 -16.92 4.56 2.15
N LEU A 13 -15.74 3.94 2.28
CA LEU A 13 -15.59 2.48 2.15
C LEU A 13 -16.24 1.69 3.31
N PHE A 14 -16.54 2.36 4.42
CA PHE A 14 -17.15 1.71 5.59
C PHE A 14 -18.69 1.82 5.64
N SER A 15 -19.32 2.54 4.71
CA SER A 15 -20.75 2.86 4.80
C SER A 15 -21.69 2.02 3.94
N GLY A 16 -21.20 1.05 3.20
CA GLY A 16 -22.06 0.37 2.25
C GLY A 16 -21.69 -1.08 1.95
N CYS A 17 -22.29 -1.98 2.69
CA CYS A 17 -22.85 -3.26 2.23
C CYS A 17 -23.43 -3.97 3.46
N GLY A 18 -24.73 -3.86 3.62
CA GLY A 18 -25.49 -4.68 4.57
C GLY A 18 -25.63 -6.10 4.04
N ASP A 19 -24.62 -6.94 4.23
CA ASP A 19 -24.79 -8.39 4.22
C ASP A 19 -25.34 -8.77 5.59
N SER A 20 -26.65 -8.92 5.66
CA SER A 20 -27.40 -9.18 6.90
C SER A 20 -27.15 -10.56 7.53
N ASP A 21 -26.36 -11.42 6.87
CA ASP A 21 -26.14 -12.81 7.29
C ASP A 21 -24.72 -13.08 7.84
N LEU A 22 -23.86 -12.06 7.95
CA LEU A 22 -22.51 -12.25 8.47
C LEU A 22 -22.44 -12.06 9.98
N THR A 23 -21.70 -12.93 10.64
CA THR A 23 -21.30 -12.69 12.02
C THR A 23 -20.40 -11.44 12.13
N PRO A 24 -20.37 -10.76 13.30
CA PRO A 24 -19.48 -9.59 13.49
C PRO A 24 -18.00 -9.88 13.18
N GLU A 25 -17.57 -11.12 13.40
CA GLU A 25 -16.20 -11.56 13.13
C GLU A 25 -15.93 -11.70 11.62
N GLU A 26 -16.85 -12.31 10.87
CA GLU A 26 -16.77 -12.41 9.40
C GLU A 26 -16.84 -11.04 8.74
N ALA A 27 -17.69 -10.14 9.23
CA ALA A 27 -17.78 -8.77 8.75
C ALA A 27 -16.46 -8.00 8.98
N SER A 28 -15.82 -8.22 10.14
CA SER A 28 -14.50 -7.62 10.45
C SER A 28 -13.39 -8.18 9.55
N ALA A 29 -13.40 -9.50 9.30
CA ALA A 29 -12.44 -10.15 8.41
C ALA A 29 -12.57 -9.62 6.97
N LYS A 30 -13.79 -9.56 6.42
CA LYS A 30 -14.04 -9.00 5.09
C LYS A 30 -13.58 -7.54 4.97
N LYS A 31 -13.86 -6.70 5.99
CA LYS A 31 -13.36 -5.31 6.00
C LYS A 31 -11.85 -5.23 5.97
N PHE A 32 -11.18 -6.14 6.68
CA PHE A 32 -9.73 -6.18 6.69
C PHE A 32 -9.16 -6.61 5.34
N ASP A 33 -9.76 -7.60 4.68
CA ASP A 33 -9.36 -8.04 3.34
C ASP A 33 -9.52 -6.93 2.30
N VAL A 34 -10.58 -6.12 2.40
CA VAL A 34 -10.76 -4.93 1.56
C VAL A 34 -9.61 -3.93 1.79
N ILE A 35 -9.21 -3.70 3.04
CA ILE A 35 -8.07 -2.80 3.35
C ILE A 35 -6.80 -3.33 2.69
N LEU A 36 -6.49 -4.62 2.78
CA LEU A 36 -5.32 -5.23 2.15
C LEU A 36 -5.34 -5.02 0.63
N THR A 37 -6.48 -5.29 0.00
CA THR A 37 -6.66 -5.11 -1.46
C THR A 37 -6.47 -3.65 -1.88
N VAL A 38 -7.03 -2.70 -1.13
CA VAL A 38 -6.89 -1.26 -1.43
C VAL A 38 -5.44 -0.80 -1.29
N VAL A 39 -4.73 -1.27 -0.25
CA VAL A 39 -3.31 -0.95 -0.03
C VAL A 39 -2.46 -1.52 -1.16
N GLU A 40 -2.62 -2.79 -1.49
CA GLU A 40 -1.88 -3.47 -2.56
C GLU A 40 -2.10 -2.78 -3.91
N ASN A 41 -3.35 -2.58 -4.32
CA ASN A 41 -3.70 -1.94 -5.59
C ASN A 41 -3.23 -0.47 -5.64
N GLY A 42 -3.34 0.27 -4.56
CA GLY A 42 -2.87 1.66 -4.48
C GLY A 42 -1.36 1.77 -4.65
N VAL A 43 -0.60 0.89 -4.00
CA VAL A 43 0.86 0.82 -4.18
C VAL A 43 1.22 0.39 -5.59
N THR A 44 0.58 -0.67 -6.12
CA THR A 44 0.76 -1.13 -7.49
C THR A 44 0.57 0.01 -8.50
N PHE A 45 -0.52 0.75 -8.37
CA PHE A 45 -0.82 1.88 -9.25
C PHE A 45 0.24 2.98 -9.16
N SER A 46 0.66 3.35 -7.95
CA SER A 46 1.69 4.38 -7.73
C SER A 46 3.01 3.98 -8.39
N ILE A 47 3.45 2.72 -8.20
CA ILE A 47 4.69 2.21 -8.78
C ILE A 47 4.61 2.17 -10.31
N LYS A 48 3.54 1.61 -10.88
CA LYS A 48 3.34 1.55 -12.34
C LYS A 48 3.35 2.94 -12.96
N THR A 49 2.65 3.88 -12.34
CA THR A 49 2.60 5.27 -12.80
C THR A 49 3.99 5.88 -12.81
N TYR A 50 4.77 5.69 -11.74
CA TYR A 50 6.13 6.21 -11.68
C TYR A 50 7.06 5.54 -12.70
N VAL A 51 7.06 4.21 -12.79
CA VAL A 51 7.87 3.46 -13.77
C VAL A 51 7.53 3.86 -15.20
N ALA A 52 6.27 4.19 -15.49
CA ALA A 52 5.88 4.65 -16.82
C ALA A 52 6.51 5.99 -17.22
N THR A 53 6.87 6.85 -16.25
CA THR A 53 7.40 8.20 -16.47
C THR A 53 8.92 8.28 -16.57
N VAL A 54 9.63 7.18 -16.26
CA VAL A 54 11.11 7.18 -16.29
C VAL A 54 11.66 6.55 -17.55
N ASP A 55 12.85 6.99 -17.98
CA ASP A 55 13.52 6.46 -19.17
C ASP A 55 14.10 5.06 -18.93
N ASP A 56 14.82 4.87 -17.81
CA ASP A 56 15.44 3.59 -17.44
C ASP A 56 14.54 2.79 -16.53
N LYS A 57 13.51 2.18 -17.14
CA LYS A 57 12.46 1.44 -16.42
C LYS A 57 13.01 0.22 -15.67
N ASP A 58 13.94 -0.51 -16.27
CA ASP A 58 14.46 -1.74 -15.68
C ASP A 58 15.30 -1.47 -14.44
N LYS A 59 16.08 -0.41 -14.47
CA LYS A 59 16.84 0.05 -13.31
C LYS A 59 15.93 0.47 -12.16
N VAL A 60 14.89 1.23 -12.47
CA VAL A 60 13.93 1.70 -11.47
C VAL A 60 13.10 0.54 -10.91
N ARG A 61 12.72 -0.44 -11.73
CA ARG A 61 12.10 -1.68 -11.26
C ARG A 61 12.99 -2.44 -10.28
N GLY A 62 14.31 -2.48 -10.56
CA GLY A 62 15.29 -3.06 -9.65
C GLY A 62 15.26 -2.40 -8.27
N TYR A 63 15.25 -1.07 -8.22
CA TYR A 63 15.18 -0.34 -6.95
C TYR A 63 13.90 -0.67 -6.14
N PHE A 64 12.75 -0.74 -6.80
CA PHE A 64 11.52 -1.13 -6.11
C PHE A 64 11.54 -2.59 -5.65
N SER A 65 12.12 -3.50 -6.42
CA SER A 65 12.31 -4.90 -6.00
C SER A 65 13.18 -5.01 -4.75
N ASP A 66 14.25 -4.19 -4.66
CA ASP A 66 15.07 -4.11 -3.46
C ASP A 66 14.27 -3.60 -2.26
N VAL A 67 13.41 -2.61 -2.45
CA VAL A 67 12.53 -2.11 -1.39
C VAL A 67 11.51 -3.15 -0.94
N ALA A 68 10.90 -3.90 -1.85
CA ALA A 68 10.02 -5.02 -1.48
C ALA A 68 10.76 -6.07 -0.63
N SER A 69 12.01 -6.36 -0.99
CA SER A 69 12.87 -7.27 -0.22
C SER A 69 13.18 -6.73 1.17
N LEU A 70 13.42 -5.42 1.31
CA LEU A 70 13.62 -4.76 2.61
C LEU A 70 12.37 -4.89 3.49
N ILE A 71 11.17 -4.66 2.93
CA ILE A 71 9.91 -4.79 3.67
C ILE A 71 9.71 -6.24 4.13
N ASN A 72 9.97 -7.23 3.27
CA ASN A 72 9.87 -8.64 3.63
C ASN A 72 10.85 -9.01 4.76
N SER A 73 12.10 -8.56 4.69
CA SER A 73 13.10 -8.77 5.75
C SER A 73 12.67 -8.14 7.08
N LEU A 74 12.04 -6.98 7.03
CA LEU A 74 11.50 -6.32 8.21
C LEU A 74 10.36 -7.13 8.84
N VAL A 75 9.44 -7.62 8.00
CA VAL A 75 8.33 -8.49 8.42
C VAL A 75 8.86 -9.75 9.10
N ASP A 76 9.85 -10.39 8.52
CA ASP A 76 10.45 -11.61 9.07
C ASP A 76 11.16 -11.36 10.41
N SER A 77 11.64 -10.13 10.64
CA SER A 77 12.22 -9.72 11.93
C SER A 77 11.17 -9.45 13.02
N GLY A 78 9.89 -9.43 12.67
CA GLY A 78 8.78 -9.14 13.60
C GLY A 78 8.68 -7.68 14.05
N LYS A 79 9.43 -6.78 13.42
CA LYS A 79 9.43 -5.34 13.74
C LYS A 79 8.32 -4.66 12.96
N VAL A 80 7.30 -4.20 13.66
CA VAL A 80 6.08 -3.63 13.04
C VAL A 80 5.75 -2.23 13.57
N GLU A 81 6.55 -1.66 14.44
CA GLU A 81 6.34 -0.31 14.95
C GLU A 81 6.57 0.72 13.82
N PRO A 82 5.64 1.67 13.58
CA PRO A 82 5.68 2.60 12.44
C PRO A 82 6.99 3.36 12.27
N ASP A 83 7.55 3.85 13.37
CA ASP A 83 8.82 4.61 13.32
C ASP A 83 9.99 3.70 12.92
N VAL A 84 10.00 2.43 13.39
CA VAL A 84 11.00 1.43 13.01
C VAL A 84 10.86 1.08 11.53
N VAL A 85 9.62 0.84 11.07
CA VAL A 85 9.31 0.54 9.67
C VAL A 85 9.76 1.69 8.77
N LYS A 86 9.34 2.91 9.07
CA LYS A 86 9.69 4.10 8.31
C LYS A 86 11.19 4.32 8.22
N LYS A 87 11.87 4.23 9.38
CA LYS A 87 13.32 4.40 9.45
C LYS A 87 14.05 3.33 8.65
N TYR A 88 13.69 2.06 8.82
CA TYR A 88 14.33 0.94 8.14
C TYR A 88 14.21 1.05 6.61
N ILE A 89 13.01 1.39 6.13
CA ILE A 89 12.77 1.58 4.69
C ILE A 89 13.55 2.79 4.17
N ALA A 90 13.53 3.91 4.88
CA ALA A 90 14.24 5.12 4.46
C ALA A 90 15.77 4.90 4.43
N ASP A 91 16.32 4.27 5.45
CA ASP A 91 17.75 3.95 5.51
C ASP A 91 18.15 3.01 4.36
N GLY A 92 17.37 1.95 4.12
CA GLY A 92 17.62 1.00 3.04
C GLY A 92 17.49 1.62 1.65
N ILE A 93 16.55 2.54 1.44
CA ILE A 93 16.43 3.28 0.18
C ILE A 93 17.65 4.20 0.00
N ASN A 94 18.04 4.93 1.03
CA ASN A 94 19.20 5.81 0.95
C ASN A 94 20.52 5.06 0.67
N GLU A 95 20.63 3.82 1.14
CA GLU A 95 21.78 2.96 0.89
C GLU A 95 21.80 2.38 -0.53
N LYS A 96 20.65 1.96 -1.05
CA LYS A 96 20.54 1.17 -2.29
C LYS A 96 20.13 1.98 -3.52
N VAL A 97 19.43 3.09 -3.32
CA VAL A 97 18.86 3.90 -4.40
C VAL A 97 19.63 5.21 -4.56
N PRO A 98 20.20 5.50 -5.73
CA PRO A 98 20.92 6.77 -5.97
C PRO A 98 20.07 8.01 -5.76
N VAL A 99 20.71 9.10 -5.33
CA VAL A 99 20.08 10.36 -4.92
C VAL A 99 18.99 10.89 -5.86
N PRO A 100 19.07 10.87 -7.20
CA PRO A 100 17.96 11.39 -8.00
C PRO A 100 16.67 10.58 -7.83
N PHE A 101 16.77 9.29 -7.48
CA PHE A 101 15.64 8.37 -7.45
C PHE A 101 15.09 8.12 -6.04
N ASN A 102 15.88 8.29 -4.98
CA ASN A 102 15.46 7.94 -3.62
C ASN A 102 14.22 8.71 -3.16
N THR A 103 14.13 10.01 -3.40
CA THR A 103 12.97 10.85 -3.06
C THR A 103 11.72 10.40 -3.82
N ALA A 104 11.87 10.05 -5.09
CA ALA A 104 10.77 9.61 -5.93
C ALA A 104 10.27 8.21 -5.52
N VAL A 105 11.17 7.29 -5.19
CA VAL A 105 10.83 5.97 -4.67
C VAL A 105 10.10 6.09 -3.34
N LEU A 106 10.58 6.93 -2.42
CA LEU A 106 9.87 7.22 -1.16
C LEU A 106 8.48 7.80 -1.41
N GLY A 107 8.37 8.75 -2.35
CA GLY A 107 7.09 9.37 -2.71
C GLY A 107 6.08 8.37 -3.29
N ALA A 108 6.54 7.41 -4.09
CA ALA A 108 5.67 6.35 -4.64
C ALA A 108 5.16 5.38 -3.55
N LEU A 109 5.91 5.22 -2.45
CA LEU A 109 5.54 4.38 -1.31
C LEU A 109 4.69 5.11 -0.26
N ASP A 110 4.63 6.44 -0.32
CA ASP A 110 3.99 7.26 0.73
C ASP A 110 2.54 6.85 0.99
N LEU A 111 1.79 6.50 -0.06
CA LEU A 111 0.41 6.01 0.08
C LEU A 111 0.34 4.74 0.95
N GLY A 112 1.18 3.75 0.65
CA GLY A 112 1.22 2.49 1.39
C GLY A 112 1.67 2.68 2.84
N LEU A 113 2.72 3.46 3.06
CA LEU A 113 3.24 3.74 4.39
C LEU A 113 2.27 4.58 5.24
N SER A 114 1.57 5.53 4.61
CA SER A 114 0.52 6.32 5.29
C SER A 114 -0.67 5.45 5.68
N ALA A 115 -1.11 4.55 4.80
CA ALA A 115 -2.16 3.58 5.11
C ALA A 115 -1.73 2.63 6.24
N TYR A 116 -0.49 2.16 6.23
CA TYR A 116 0.08 1.36 7.30
C TYR A 116 0.07 2.09 8.65
N ASN A 117 0.55 3.33 8.68
CA ASN A 117 0.59 4.14 9.90
C ASN A 117 -0.81 4.37 10.47
N GLY A 118 -1.77 4.69 9.61
CA GLY A 118 -3.18 4.86 10.00
C GLY A 118 -3.79 3.56 10.56
N PHE A 119 -3.53 2.44 9.89
CA PHE A 119 -3.99 1.12 10.36
C PHE A 119 -3.37 0.76 11.72
N TYR A 120 -2.06 0.93 11.88
CA TYR A 120 -1.36 0.62 13.12
C TYR A 120 -1.89 1.46 14.28
N ALA A 121 -2.03 2.76 14.10
CA ALA A 121 -2.55 3.67 15.12
C ALA A 121 -3.97 3.30 15.56
N ALA A 122 -4.82 2.91 14.62
CA ALA A 122 -6.22 2.60 14.90
C ALA A 122 -6.43 1.19 15.50
N ASN A 123 -5.55 0.22 15.21
CA ASN A 123 -5.85 -1.19 15.48
C ASN A 123 -4.78 -1.92 16.31
N VAL A 124 -3.53 -1.45 16.33
CA VAL A 124 -2.41 -2.20 16.90
C VAL A 124 -1.80 -1.51 18.11
N LYS A 125 -1.74 -0.19 18.12
CA LYS A 125 -1.08 0.62 19.16
C LYS A 125 -1.49 0.20 20.56
N ASP A 126 -2.80 0.01 20.79
CA ASP A 126 -3.37 -0.34 22.08
C ASP A 126 -3.80 -1.83 22.16
N ASN A 127 -3.58 -2.61 21.11
CA ASN A 127 -3.93 -4.03 21.05
C ASN A 127 -2.87 -4.84 20.29
N LEU A 128 -1.88 -5.32 21.01
CA LEU A 128 -0.76 -6.09 20.46
C LEU A 128 -1.19 -7.43 19.81
N ALA A 129 -2.37 -7.96 20.14
CA ALA A 129 -2.92 -9.15 19.47
C ALA A 129 -3.15 -8.90 17.96
N ASN A 130 -3.26 -7.64 17.54
CA ASN A 130 -3.40 -7.28 16.13
C ASN A 130 -2.06 -7.10 15.39
N LYS A 131 -0.91 -7.41 15.99
CA LYS A 131 0.40 -7.33 15.30
C LYS A 131 0.43 -8.14 14.01
N GLU A 132 -0.18 -9.31 13.97
CA GLU A 132 -0.28 -10.14 12.77
C GLU A 132 -1.01 -9.42 11.62
N LYS A 133 -2.01 -8.61 11.94
CA LYS A 133 -2.71 -7.80 10.94
C LYS A 133 -1.79 -6.70 10.40
N ALA A 134 -0.95 -6.08 11.23
CA ALA A 134 0.05 -5.11 10.79
C ALA A 134 1.07 -5.76 9.83
N VAL A 135 1.54 -6.97 10.14
CA VAL A 135 2.38 -7.78 9.25
C VAL A 135 1.70 -8.01 7.89
N LYS A 136 0.40 -8.35 7.88
CA LYS A 136 -0.34 -8.54 6.62
C LYS A 136 -0.43 -7.26 5.79
N VAL A 137 -0.59 -6.09 6.43
CA VAL A 137 -0.58 -4.80 5.70
C VAL A 137 0.80 -4.52 5.10
N LEU A 138 1.90 -4.77 5.81
CA LEU A 138 3.25 -4.64 5.26
C LEU A 138 3.48 -5.60 4.08
N LYS A 139 2.99 -6.85 4.18
CA LYS A 139 3.04 -7.81 3.08
C LYS A 139 2.24 -7.35 1.87
N ALA A 140 1.07 -6.74 2.07
CA ALA A 140 0.28 -6.17 0.98
C ALA A 140 1.02 -5.01 0.28
N ILE A 141 1.76 -4.18 1.03
CA ILE A 141 2.63 -3.16 0.43
C ILE A 141 3.72 -3.82 -0.42
N ALA A 142 4.43 -4.82 0.11
CA ALA A 142 5.46 -5.53 -0.63
C ALA A 142 4.91 -6.22 -1.89
N ALA A 143 3.75 -6.86 -1.80
CA ALA A 143 3.05 -7.45 -2.94
C ALA A 143 2.66 -6.40 -3.99
N GLY A 144 2.14 -5.25 -3.56
CA GLY A 144 1.81 -4.14 -4.44
C GLY A 144 3.04 -3.58 -5.17
N ILE A 145 4.21 -3.53 -4.51
CA ILE A 145 5.46 -3.17 -5.15
C ILE A 145 5.83 -4.19 -6.23
N GLN A 146 5.80 -5.49 -5.91
CA GLN A 146 6.13 -6.55 -6.86
C GLN A 146 5.19 -6.53 -8.07
N SER A 147 3.89 -6.39 -7.86
CA SER A 147 2.90 -6.26 -8.93
C SER A 147 3.09 -4.98 -9.76
N GLY A 148 3.59 -3.92 -9.13
CA GLY A 148 3.87 -2.64 -9.78
C GLY A 148 5.10 -2.66 -10.69
N VAL A 149 6.09 -3.51 -10.40
CA VAL A 149 7.31 -3.66 -11.22
C VAL A 149 7.21 -4.75 -12.27
N ASP A 150 6.22 -5.64 -12.17
CA ASP A 150 6.03 -6.73 -13.13
C ASP A 150 5.67 -6.19 -14.51
N PRO A 151 6.51 -6.42 -15.55
CA PRO A 151 6.23 -5.96 -16.91
C PRO A 151 5.06 -6.71 -17.57
N VAL A 152 4.73 -7.91 -17.08
CA VAL A 152 3.70 -8.79 -17.67
C VAL A 152 2.29 -8.47 -17.15
N SER A 153 2.18 -7.84 -15.99
CA SER A 153 0.87 -7.48 -15.44
C SER A 153 0.25 -6.30 -16.19
N GLY A 154 -0.14 -6.57 -17.42
CA GLY A 154 -1.04 -5.86 -18.31
C GLY A 154 -1.14 -4.34 -18.24
N ASP A 155 -1.35 -3.76 -19.39
CA ASP A 155 -1.65 -2.34 -19.64
C ASP A 155 -2.42 -1.65 -18.51
N VAL A 156 -2.05 -0.41 -18.23
CA VAL A 156 -2.74 0.54 -17.33
C VAL A 156 -4.27 0.55 -17.58
N ASN A 157 -4.72 0.13 -18.75
CA ASN A 157 -6.14 -0.02 -19.10
C ASN A 157 -6.93 -0.98 -18.20
N VAL A 158 -6.29 -1.97 -17.56
CA VAL A 158 -7.00 -2.90 -16.66
C VAL A 158 -7.25 -2.28 -15.29
N LEU A 159 -6.43 -1.30 -14.88
CA LEU A 159 -6.58 -0.60 -13.59
C LEU A 159 -7.55 0.59 -13.66
N VAL A 160 -7.84 1.09 -14.86
CA VAL A 160 -8.81 2.20 -15.04
C VAL A 160 -10.26 1.68 -15.04
N ASN A 161 -10.48 0.39 -15.36
CA ASN A 161 -11.81 -0.19 -15.38
C ASN A 161 -12.57 -0.20 -14.04
N PRO A 162 -11.96 -0.44 -12.87
CA PRO A 162 -12.68 -0.29 -11.61
C PRO A 162 -12.95 1.17 -11.22
N LEU A 163 -12.20 2.14 -11.78
CA LEU A 163 -12.45 3.58 -11.56
C LEU A 163 -13.51 4.15 -12.50
N ILE A 164 -13.74 3.54 -13.67
CA ILE A 164 -14.80 3.95 -14.62
C ILE A 164 -16.19 3.63 -14.06
N GLY A 165 -16.33 2.63 -13.18
CA GLY A 165 -17.57 2.39 -12.44
C GLY A 165 -17.98 3.53 -11.48
N PHE A 166 -17.08 4.48 -11.21
CA PHE A 166 -17.38 5.66 -10.37
C PHE A 166 -17.88 6.89 -11.14
N THR A 167 -17.92 6.83 -12.48
CA THR A 167 -18.37 7.97 -13.31
C THR A 167 -19.87 8.02 -13.57
N ASP A 168 -20.65 7.03 -13.14
CA ASP A 168 -22.10 6.99 -13.30
C ASP A 168 -22.90 7.58 -12.12
N TRP A 169 -22.26 8.41 -11.30
CA TRP A 169 -22.98 9.24 -10.34
C TRP A 169 -23.57 10.44 -11.07
N LYS A 170 -24.77 10.26 -11.65
CA LYS A 170 -25.64 11.39 -11.99
C LYS A 170 -26.19 11.97 -10.69
N LEU A 171 -25.84 13.22 -10.44
CA LEU A 171 -26.52 14.14 -9.51
C LEU A 171 -27.98 14.29 -9.89
#